data_ce94d453ab632e706b85b42f69d02663
#
_entry.id   ce94d453ab632e706b85b42f69d02663
#
_cell.length_a   1.000
_cell.length_b   1.000
_cell.length_c   1.000
_cell.angle_alpha   90.00
_cell.angle_beta   90.00
_cell.angle_gamma   90.00
#
_symmetry.space_group_name_H-M   'P 1'
#
loop_
_entity.id
_entity.type
_entity.pdbx_description
1 polymer ?
#
loop_
_entity_poly.entity_id
_entity_poly.type
_entity_poly.pdbx_seq_one_letter_code
_entity_poly.pdbx_strand_id
1 'polypeptide(L)'
;MKKWNKERFATIWEKLESMIALRSLRARIFLLTLVIGLVPCIAMRHGIVSNYEDLAVEQRTTVVQNQLMILANHLISNNYLSSHGVREDTGNSREVINAELEMLSNLYEGRVMIINKNFKVEKDTYGISEGKTIISEEVIKCFQGENISHYDPEHGYIEMTTPIMDTTANTTDENGKRNPDAIRGVMLTSISNDSIVNAKEVLNRKAYILEVIMMVAILALAIILSRALTRPFNRVTQAINAVKEGFSDETISVPDYVETVHIVDAFNQLLKRMKALDDSRQEFVANVSHELKTPMTSIKVLSDSLLAQENVPAELYREFMEDIASEIDRENQIITDLLALVKMDKKVQDLNIVSLNINDLTELILKRLRPIARKKDVEVVFESVRPV
;
A
#
# COMPACT_ATOMS: atom_id res chain seq x y z
N MET A 1 -10.50 24.20 5.78
CA MET A 1 -9.57 23.22 6.38
C MET A 1 -9.07 22.10 5.46
N LYS A 2 -9.84 21.58 4.48
CA LYS A 2 -9.41 20.47 3.60
C LYS A 2 -8.30 20.78 2.56
N LYS A 3 -8.11 22.02 2.13
CA LYS A 3 -7.10 22.41 1.12
C LYS A 3 -5.69 22.53 1.71
N TRP A 4 -5.58 22.95 2.95
CA TRP A 4 -4.30 23.16 3.66
C TRP A 4 -3.56 21.84 3.98
N ASN A 5 -4.30 20.74 4.14
CA ASN A 5 -3.71 19.41 4.37
C ASN A 5 -3.11 18.79 3.08
N LYS A 6 -3.66 19.09 1.89
CA LYS A 6 -3.15 18.53 0.64
C LYS A 6 -1.78 19.11 0.23
N GLU A 7 -1.56 20.38 0.43
CA GLU A 7 -0.28 21.04 0.09
C GLU A 7 0.84 20.64 1.05
N ARG A 8 0.57 20.48 2.33
CA ARG A 8 1.53 19.94 3.29
C ARG A 8 1.87 18.47 3.02
N PHE A 9 0.90 17.67 2.62
CA PHE A 9 1.14 16.28 2.22
C PHE A 9 2.00 16.19 0.95
N ALA A 10 1.77 17.05 -0.03
CA ALA A 10 2.55 17.11 -1.26
C ALA A 10 4.01 17.52 -0.99
N THR A 11 4.24 18.54 -0.16
CA THR A 11 5.59 18.98 0.21
C THR A 11 6.34 17.98 1.08
N ILE A 12 5.65 17.24 1.95
CA ILE A 12 6.26 16.14 2.72
C ILE A 12 6.60 14.99 1.78
N TRP A 13 5.74 14.68 0.80
CA TRP A 13 5.95 13.63 -0.18
C TRP A 13 7.13 13.95 -1.11
N GLU A 14 7.23 15.18 -1.65
CA GLU A 14 8.38 15.64 -2.43
C GLU A 14 9.70 15.60 -1.63
N LYS A 15 9.66 15.99 -0.38
CA LYS A 15 10.83 15.94 0.51
C LYS A 15 11.25 14.49 0.85
N LEU A 16 10.29 13.59 0.96
CA LEU A 16 10.51 12.14 1.10
C LEU A 16 11.06 11.51 -0.19
N GLU A 17 10.57 11.91 -1.37
CA GLU A 17 11.11 11.44 -2.67
C GLU A 17 12.54 11.94 -2.95
N SER A 18 12.92 13.08 -2.39
CA SER A 18 14.28 13.62 -2.53
C SER A 18 15.33 12.87 -1.71
N MET A 19 14.94 12.08 -0.71
CA MET A 19 15.87 11.22 0.03
C MET A 19 16.30 10.02 -0.83
N ILE A 20 17.58 9.93 -1.13
CA ILE A 20 18.20 8.88 -1.96
C ILE A 20 17.81 7.45 -1.52
N ALA A 21 17.57 7.25 -0.22
CA ALA A 21 17.10 6.00 0.34
C ALA A 21 15.72 5.56 -0.19
N LEU A 22 14.81 6.50 -0.51
CA LEU A 22 13.45 6.22 -1.01
C LEU A 22 13.37 5.94 -2.51
N ARG A 23 14.46 6.13 -3.26
CA ARG A 23 14.55 5.68 -4.65
C ARG A 23 14.72 4.16 -4.79
N SER A 24 15.16 3.50 -3.73
CA SER A 24 15.29 2.04 -3.72
C SER A 24 13.90 1.37 -3.58
N LEU A 25 13.57 0.46 -4.50
CA LEU A 25 12.37 -0.38 -4.42
C LEU A 25 12.28 -1.12 -3.07
N ARG A 26 13.44 -1.57 -2.57
CA ARG A 26 13.57 -2.23 -1.27
C ARG A 26 13.11 -1.35 -0.11
N ALA A 27 13.53 -0.09 -0.10
CA ALA A 27 13.14 0.86 0.95
C ALA A 27 11.65 1.22 0.87
N ARG A 28 11.10 1.34 -0.34
CA ARG A 28 9.66 1.60 -0.54
C ARG A 28 8.80 0.45 -0.01
N ILE A 29 9.14 -0.80 -0.34
CA ILE A 29 8.41 -1.98 0.15
C ILE A 29 8.52 -2.06 1.68
N PHE A 30 9.71 -1.85 2.25
CA PHE A 30 9.94 -1.85 3.69
C PHE A 30 9.07 -0.81 4.39
N LEU A 31 9.10 0.46 3.95
CA LEU A 31 8.31 1.54 4.55
C LEU A 31 6.80 1.30 4.40
N LEU A 32 6.36 0.85 3.23
CA LEU A 32 4.95 0.58 2.99
C LEU A 32 4.42 -0.52 3.91
N THR A 33 5.17 -1.62 4.05
CA THR A 33 4.82 -2.72 4.96
C THR A 33 4.80 -2.25 6.42
N LEU A 34 5.75 -1.41 6.81
CA LEU A 34 5.85 -0.87 8.16
C LEU A 34 4.67 0.06 8.47
N VAL A 35 4.30 0.96 7.55
CA VAL A 35 3.16 1.88 7.74
C VAL A 35 1.84 1.10 7.79
N ILE A 36 1.61 0.16 6.86
CA ILE A 36 0.39 -0.65 6.83
C ILE A 36 0.24 -1.50 8.10
N GLY A 37 1.35 -1.97 8.68
CA GLY A 37 1.32 -2.77 9.90
C GLY A 37 1.18 -1.94 11.17
N LEU A 38 1.95 -0.86 11.33
CA LEU A 38 2.01 -0.09 12.59
C LEU A 38 0.80 0.84 12.79
N VAL A 39 0.32 1.51 11.74
CA VAL A 39 -0.77 2.49 11.89
C VAL A 39 -2.06 1.87 12.43
N PRO A 40 -2.56 0.72 11.92
CA PRO A 40 -3.73 0.07 12.48
C PRO A 40 -3.50 -0.43 13.91
N CYS A 41 -2.29 -0.92 14.24
CA CYS A 41 -1.97 -1.42 15.57
C CYS A 41 -2.07 -0.31 16.63
N ILE A 42 -1.47 0.85 16.37
CA ILE A 42 -1.54 2.01 17.25
C ILE A 42 -2.98 2.55 17.36
N ALA A 43 -3.70 2.65 16.24
CA ALA A 43 -5.07 3.13 16.21
C ALA A 43 -6.01 2.22 17.01
N MET A 44 -5.84 0.91 16.88
CA MET A 44 -6.63 -0.08 17.60
C MET A 44 -6.40 -0.01 19.12
N ARG A 45 -5.13 0.10 19.56
CA ARG A 45 -4.81 0.29 20.98
C ARG A 45 -5.48 1.54 21.55
N HIS A 46 -5.31 2.67 20.85
CA HIS A 46 -5.88 3.93 21.29
C HIS A 46 -7.41 3.85 21.37
N GLY A 47 -8.07 3.28 20.36
CA GLY A 47 -9.52 3.09 20.36
C GLY A 47 -10.03 2.18 21.48
N ILE A 48 -9.36 1.06 21.75
CA ILE A 48 -9.77 0.14 22.81
C ILE A 48 -9.60 0.78 24.19
N VAL A 49 -8.44 1.40 24.45
CA VAL A 49 -8.15 1.96 25.79
C VAL A 49 -9.00 3.21 26.08
N SER A 50 -9.24 4.07 25.09
CA SER A 50 -10.06 5.28 25.28
C SER A 50 -11.55 4.96 25.51
N ASN A 51 -12.11 3.98 24.80
CA ASN A 51 -13.51 3.63 24.93
C ASN A 51 -13.81 2.71 26.14
N TYR A 52 -12.77 2.09 26.72
CA TYR A 52 -12.94 1.15 27.84
C TYR A 52 -13.53 1.84 29.08
N GLU A 53 -13.07 3.03 29.40
CA GLU A 53 -13.49 3.77 30.60
C GLU A 53 -14.97 4.12 30.52
N ASP A 54 -15.42 4.70 29.43
CA ASP A 54 -16.82 5.08 29.23
C ASP A 54 -17.74 3.86 29.33
N LEU A 55 -17.37 2.77 28.66
CA LEU A 55 -18.14 1.53 28.70
C LEU A 55 -18.17 0.90 30.10
N ALA A 56 -17.03 0.92 30.80
CA ALA A 56 -16.93 0.37 32.14
C ALA A 56 -17.75 1.17 33.16
N VAL A 57 -17.74 2.51 33.05
CA VAL A 57 -18.57 3.39 33.87
C VAL A 57 -20.05 3.15 33.63
N GLU A 58 -20.47 3.09 32.35
CA GLU A 58 -21.86 2.84 31.98
C GLU A 58 -22.35 1.48 32.51
N GLN A 59 -21.56 0.43 32.34
CA GLN A 59 -21.86 -0.91 32.84
C GLN A 59 -21.96 -0.92 34.36
N ARG A 60 -21.00 -0.33 35.09
CA ARG A 60 -20.98 -0.28 36.51
C ARG A 60 -22.17 0.51 37.06
N THR A 61 -22.47 1.66 36.47
CA THR A 61 -23.63 2.47 36.80
C THR A 61 -24.91 1.69 36.66
N THR A 62 -25.11 0.99 35.55
CA THR A 62 -26.32 0.19 35.29
C THR A 62 -26.49 -0.94 36.33
N VAL A 63 -25.40 -1.66 36.63
CA VAL A 63 -25.44 -2.75 37.61
C VAL A 63 -25.80 -2.23 39.01
N VAL A 64 -25.16 -1.13 39.44
CA VAL A 64 -25.43 -0.55 40.76
C VAL A 64 -26.83 0.03 40.84
N GLN A 65 -27.31 0.74 39.82
CA GLN A 65 -28.68 1.26 39.77
C GLN A 65 -29.73 0.15 39.89
N ASN A 66 -29.51 -0.97 39.22
CA ASN A 66 -30.42 -2.13 39.35
C ASN A 66 -30.46 -2.69 40.80
N GLN A 67 -29.31 -2.79 41.46
CA GLN A 67 -29.25 -3.23 42.86
C GLN A 67 -29.91 -2.22 43.79
N LEU A 68 -29.66 -0.93 43.57
CA LEU A 68 -30.31 0.14 44.35
C LEU A 68 -31.82 0.18 44.12
N MET A 69 -32.31 -0.16 42.94
CA MET A 69 -33.76 -0.25 42.69
C MET A 69 -34.41 -1.41 43.46
N ILE A 70 -33.72 -2.57 43.57
CA ILE A 70 -34.17 -3.69 44.38
C ILE A 70 -34.24 -3.27 45.85
N LEU A 71 -33.18 -2.62 46.34
CA LEU A 71 -33.14 -2.11 47.71
C LEU A 71 -34.21 -1.04 47.95
N ALA A 72 -34.49 -0.15 46.99
CA ALA A 72 -35.56 0.84 47.08
C ALA A 72 -36.93 0.19 47.30
N ASN A 73 -37.20 -0.93 46.62
CA ASN A 73 -38.43 -1.72 46.82
C ASN A 73 -38.48 -2.36 48.23
N HIS A 74 -37.35 -2.85 48.75
CA HIS A 74 -37.27 -3.36 50.13
C HIS A 74 -37.52 -2.27 51.16
N LEU A 75 -36.99 -1.05 50.96
CA LEU A 75 -37.23 0.10 51.82
C LEU A 75 -38.73 0.46 51.93
N ILE A 76 -39.43 0.44 50.81
CA ILE A 76 -40.88 0.69 50.78
C ILE A 76 -41.66 -0.44 51.44
N SER A 77 -41.37 -1.69 51.06
CA SER A 77 -42.07 -2.86 51.60
C SER A 77 -42.01 -2.97 53.14
N ASN A 78 -40.91 -2.48 53.73
CA ASN A 78 -40.67 -2.48 55.16
C ASN A 78 -41.01 -1.15 55.86
N ASN A 79 -41.66 -0.21 55.14
CA ASN A 79 -42.03 1.12 55.66
C ASN A 79 -40.88 1.87 56.34
N TYR A 80 -39.65 1.76 55.80
CA TYR A 80 -38.43 2.32 56.39
C TYR A 80 -38.48 3.85 56.57
N LEU A 81 -39.11 4.59 55.64
CA LEU A 81 -39.25 6.04 55.64
C LEU A 81 -40.47 6.57 56.41
N SER A 82 -41.28 5.70 56.99
CA SER A 82 -42.46 6.12 57.75
C SER A 82 -42.05 6.52 59.16
N SER A 83 -42.15 7.83 59.44
CA SER A 83 -41.75 8.40 60.76
C SER A 83 -42.79 8.35 61.86
N HIS A 84 -43.94 7.67 61.70
CA HIS A 84 -45.00 7.64 62.71
C HIS A 84 -45.57 6.27 62.87
N GLY A 85 -45.43 5.73 64.11
CA GLY A 85 -46.26 4.69 64.68
C GLY A 85 -45.53 3.44 65.13
N VAL A 86 -45.24 3.41 66.41
CA VAL A 86 -44.85 2.33 67.21
C VAL A 86 -45.59 1.02 66.82
N ARG A 87 -44.88 0.11 66.15
CA ARG A 87 -45.17 -1.35 66.29
C ARG A 87 -43.84 -2.01 66.60
N GLU A 88 -43.80 -2.82 67.66
CA GLU A 88 -42.61 -3.52 68.19
C GLU A 88 -41.90 -4.45 67.19
N ASP A 89 -42.45 -4.63 65.97
CA ASP A 89 -41.95 -5.55 64.94
C ASP A 89 -41.02 -4.83 63.88
N THR A 90 -40.84 -3.52 64.01
CA THR A 90 -40.08 -2.73 63.03
C THR A 90 -38.59 -2.71 63.32
N GLY A 91 -38.13 -3.09 64.53
CA GLY A 91 -36.69 -3.06 64.86
C GLY A 91 -35.86 -4.05 64.07
N ASN A 92 -36.36 -5.28 63.95
CA ASN A 92 -35.63 -6.34 63.22
C ASN A 92 -35.55 -6.07 61.72
N SER A 93 -36.61 -5.51 61.13
CA SER A 93 -36.60 -5.12 59.65
C SER A 93 -35.69 -3.97 59.35
N ARG A 94 -35.55 -2.99 60.25
CA ARG A 94 -34.59 -1.86 60.05
C ARG A 94 -33.13 -2.31 60.15
N GLU A 95 -32.83 -3.23 61.07
CA GLU A 95 -31.49 -3.81 61.20
C GLU A 95 -31.07 -4.59 59.94
N VAL A 96 -32.00 -5.38 59.38
CA VAL A 96 -31.75 -6.12 58.12
C VAL A 96 -31.46 -5.16 56.95
N ILE A 97 -32.26 -4.12 56.79
CA ILE A 97 -32.07 -3.10 55.74
C ILE A 97 -30.76 -2.34 55.93
N ASN A 98 -30.42 -1.96 57.16
CA ASN A 98 -29.15 -1.31 57.46
C ASN A 98 -27.95 -2.23 57.10
N ALA A 99 -28.03 -3.51 57.40
CA ALA A 99 -27.02 -4.48 57.01
C ALA A 99 -26.92 -4.64 55.48
N GLU A 100 -28.05 -4.60 54.77
CA GLU A 100 -28.08 -4.64 53.31
C GLU A 100 -27.45 -3.37 52.68
N LEU A 101 -27.72 -2.18 53.25
CA LEU A 101 -27.10 -0.90 52.86
C LEU A 101 -25.58 -0.93 53.10
N GLU A 102 -25.14 -1.42 54.25
CA GLU A 102 -23.72 -1.54 54.56
C GLU A 102 -23.03 -2.56 53.64
N MET A 103 -23.71 -3.68 53.34
CA MET A 103 -23.20 -4.66 52.40
C MET A 103 -22.99 -4.07 51.00
N LEU A 104 -23.95 -3.31 50.47
CA LEU A 104 -23.83 -2.62 49.18
C LEU A 104 -22.73 -1.55 49.19
N SER A 105 -22.67 -0.76 50.27
CA SER A 105 -21.63 0.24 50.49
C SER A 105 -20.24 -0.40 50.45
N ASN A 106 -20.04 -1.53 51.12
CA ASN A 106 -18.75 -2.23 51.11
C ASN A 106 -18.46 -2.92 49.79
N LEU A 107 -19.48 -3.51 49.15
CA LEU A 107 -19.31 -4.22 47.86
C LEU A 107 -18.85 -3.29 46.74
N TYR A 108 -19.40 -2.08 46.73
CA TYR A 108 -19.11 -1.09 45.70
C TYR A 108 -18.09 -0.03 46.13
N GLU A 109 -17.53 -0.18 47.36
CA GLU A 109 -16.57 0.79 47.91
C GLU A 109 -17.12 2.20 47.85
N GLY A 110 -18.39 2.35 48.29
CA GLY A 110 -19.14 3.57 48.10
C GLY A 110 -19.96 3.97 49.32
N ARG A 111 -20.58 5.13 49.24
CA ARG A 111 -21.45 5.69 50.27
C ARG A 111 -22.88 5.70 49.76
N VAL A 112 -23.81 5.24 50.56
CA VAL A 112 -25.24 5.28 50.26
C VAL A 112 -25.95 6.13 51.33
N MET A 113 -26.70 7.13 50.90
CA MET A 113 -27.50 8.00 51.73
C MET A 113 -28.97 7.88 51.36
N ILE A 114 -29.83 7.72 52.35
CA ILE A 114 -31.29 7.73 52.19
C ILE A 114 -31.81 9.09 52.63
N ILE A 115 -32.45 9.81 51.73
CA ILE A 115 -32.96 11.18 51.91
C ILE A 115 -34.46 11.14 51.81
N ASN A 116 -35.15 11.70 52.83
CA ASN A 116 -36.59 11.77 52.86
C ASN A 116 -37.17 13.00 52.09
N LYS A 117 -38.51 13.09 52.00
CA LYS A 117 -39.20 14.23 51.32
C LYS A 117 -38.84 15.60 51.83
N ASN A 118 -38.33 15.73 53.04
CA ASN A 118 -37.91 16.97 53.68
C ASN A 118 -36.41 17.25 53.42
N PHE A 119 -35.79 16.56 52.49
CA PHE A 119 -34.35 16.64 52.17
C PHE A 119 -33.44 16.29 53.36
N LYS A 120 -33.98 15.59 54.38
CA LYS A 120 -33.22 15.17 55.55
C LYS A 120 -32.68 13.73 55.32
N VAL A 121 -31.43 13.51 55.70
CA VAL A 121 -30.75 12.25 55.63
C VAL A 121 -31.26 11.37 56.78
N GLU A 122 -31.96 10.30 56.45
CA GLU A 122 -32.46 9.29 57.40
C GLU A 122 -31.41 8.26 57.77
N LYS A 123 -30.59 7.87 56.79
CA LYS A 123 -29.48 6.94 56.95
C LYS A 123 -28.32 7.33 56.03
N ASP A 124 -27.12 7.16 56.55
CA ASP A 124 -25.86 7.36 55.86
C ASP A 124 -24.91 6.22 56.24
N THR A 125 -24.48 5.42 55.26
CA THR A 125 -23.58 4.28 55.51
C THR A 125 -22.24 4.70 56.13
N TYR A 126 -21.84 5.96 55.94
CA TYR A 126 -20.63 6.50 56.59
C TYR A 126 -20.92 7.21 57.93
N GLY A 127 -22.19 7.39 58.28
CA GLY A 127 -22.60 8.01 59.54
C GLY A 127 -22.31 9.51 59.67
N ILE A 128 -21.79 10.18 58.61
CA ILE A 128 -21.30 11.54 58.68
C ILE A 128 -22.44 12.58 58.55
N SER A 129 -23.49 12.23 57.81
CA SER A 129 -24.56 13.19 57.45
C SER A 129 -25.93 12.79 57.95
N GLU A 130 -26.07 11.82 58.82
CA GLU A 130 -27.37 11.44 59.39
C GLU A 130 -28.00 12.63 60.13
N GLY A 131 -29.28 12.86 59.90
CA GLY A 131 -30.04 13.95 60.45
C GLY A 131 -29.79 15.32 59.83
N LYS A 132 -28.82 15.49 58.95
CA LYS A 132 -28.54 16.73 58.23
C LYS A 132 -29.46 16.89 57.03
N THR A 133 -29.67 18.14 56.58
CA THR A 133 -30.39 18.45 55.34
C THR A 133 -29.40 18.49 54.17
N ILE A 134 -29.68 17.74 53.11
CA ILE A 134 -28.89 17.80 51.87
C ILE A 134 -29.78 18.27 50.72
N ILE A 135 -29.37 19.37 50.13
CA ILE A 135 -30.02 19.94 48.96
C ILE A 135 -28.95 20.01 47.84
N SER A 136 -29.01 19.06 46.93
CA SER A 136 -28.18 19.06 45.72
C SER A 136 -29.07 19.04 44.49
N GLU A 137 -28.54 19.43 43.38
CA GLU A 137 -29.26 19.46 42.08
C GLU A 137 -29.74 18.04 41.70
N GLU A 138 -28.92 17.03 41.94
CA GLU A 138 -29.19 15.63 41.63
C GLU A 138 -30.36 15.09 42.45
N VAL A 139 -30.40 15.44 43.74
CA VAL A 139 -31.50 15.05 44.63
C VAL A 139 -32.81 15.72 44.25
N ILE A 140 -32.78 17.02 43.93
CA ILE A 140 -33.96 17.75 43.50
C ILE A 140 -34.53 17.15 42.21
N LYS A 141 -33.68 16.94 41.18
CA LYS A 141 -34.13 16.33 39.93
C LYS A 141 -34.66 14.93 40.10
N CYS A 142 -34.06 14.15 41.03
CA CYS A 142 -34.57 12.82 41.32
C CYS A 142 -35.99 12.86 41.94
N PHE A 143 -36.28 13.84 42.82
CA PHE A 143 -37.66 14.08 43.33
C PHE A 143 -38.64 14.52 42.25
N GLN A 144 -38.12 15.08 41.13
CA GLN A 144 -38.89 15.42 39.90
C GLN A 144 -39.10 14.22 38.98
N GLY A 145 -38.57 13.04 39.31
CA GLY A 145 -38.69 11.80 38.54
C GLY A 145 -37.52 11.52 37.60
N GLU A 146 -36.46 12.36 37.58
CA GLU A 146 -35.28 12.16 36.73
C GLU A 146 -34.18 11.41 37.50
N ASN A 147 -33.69 10.31 36.96
CA ASN A 147 -32.51 9.66 37.52
C ASN A 147 -31.28 10.36 36.95
N ILE A 148 -30.36 10.75 37.83
CA ILE A 148 -29.09 11.34 37.42
C ILE A 148 -27.97 10.38 37.78
N SER A 149 -27.02 10.27 36.86
CA SER A 149 -25.74 9.62 37.09
C SER A 149 -24.66 10.58 36.59
N HIS A 150 -23.73 10.92 37.45
CA HIS A 150 -22.62 11.79 37.17
C HIS A 150 -21.30 11.06 37.45
N TYR A 151 -20.42 11.02 36.45
CA TYR A 151 -19.07 10.48 36.60
C TYR A 151 -18.08 11.62 36.78
N ASP A 152 -17.36 11.62 37.90
CA ASP A 152 -16.28 12.57 38.20
C ASP A 152 -14.92 11.83 38.11
N PRO A 153 -14.23 11.95 36.99
CA PRO A 153 -12.92 11.32 36.81
C PRO A 153 -11.81 11.96 37.65
N GLU A 154 -11.97 13.25 38.06
CA GLU A 154 -10.94 13.96 38.82
C GLU A 154 -10.91 13.52 40.28
N HIS A 155 -12.09 13.29 40.88
CA HIS A 155 -12.22 12.87 42.29
C HIS A 155 -12.41 11.35 42.45
N GLY A 156 -12.53 10.63 41.34
CA GLY A 156 -12.53 9.17 41.36
C GLY A 156 -13.82 8.53 41.85
N TYR A 157 -15.00 9.10 41.58
CA TYR A 157 -16.26 8.54 41.95
C TYR A 157 -17.35 8.67 40.88
N ILE A 158 -18.35 7.77 40.98
CA ILE A 158 -19.61 7.84 40.25
C ILE A 158 -20.71 8.15 41.24
N GLU A 159 -21.38 9.29 41.05
CA GLU A 159 -22.54 9.69 41.85
C GLU A 159 -23.83 9.37 41.11
N MET A 160 -24.79 8.79 41.79
CA MET A 160 -26.08 8.44 41.18
C MET A 160 -27.21 8.60 42.16
N THR A 161 -28.39 8.92 41.65
CA THR A 161 -29.63 9.00 42.41
C THR A 161 -30.60 7.93 41.96
N THR A 162 -31.30 7.33 42.94
CA THR A 162 -32.37 6.34 42.70
C THR A 162 -33.58 6.73 43.51
N PRO A 163 -34.76 6.93 42.90
CA PRO A 163 -35.98 7.27 43.65
C PRO A 163 -36.54 6.05 44.40
N ILE A 164 -37.00 6.29 45.59
CA ILE A 164 -37.73 5.32 46.42
C ILE A 164 -39.22 5.58 46.19
N MET A 165 -39.88 4.75 45.37
CA MET A 165 -41.24 4.99 44.87
C MET A 165 -42.26 4.10 45.63
N ASP A 166 -43.39 4.69 45.99
CA ASP A 166 -44.50 3.96 46.54
C ASP A 166 -45.19 3.12 45.46
N THR A 167 -45.07 1.79 45.55
CA THR A 167 -45.66 0.85 44.59
C THR A 167 -47.18 0.78 44.62
N THR A 168 -47.80 1.32 45.68
CA THR A 168 -49.28 1.37 45.79
C THR A 168 -49.89 2.61 45.12
N ALA A 169 -49.07 3.59 44.73
CA ALA A 169 -49.48 4.78 43.99
C ALA A 169 -49.25 4.60 42.50
N ASN A 170 -49.93 5.41 41.65
CA ASN A 170 -49.61 5.45 40.20
C ASN A 170 -48.17 5.90 40.03
N THR A 171 -47.26 4.99 39.68
CA THR A 171 -45.82 5.24 39.58
C THR A 171 -45.44 5.97 38.30
N THR A 172 -46.33 5.99 37.28
CA THR A 172 -46.14 6.71 36.02
C THR A 172 -47.33 7.62 35.75
N ASP A 173 -47.08 8.80 35.18
CA ASP A 173 -48.07 9.73 34.69
C ASP A 173 -48.66 9.29 33.34
N GLU A 174 -49.68 10.02 32.81
CA GLU A 174 -50.32 9.74 31.53
C GLU A 174 -49.35 9.76 30.33
N ASN A 175 -48.17 10.36 30.49
CA ASN A 175 -47.13 10.47 29.45
C ASN A 175 -46.01 9.42 29.61
N GLY A 176 -46.17 8.46 30.54
CA GLY A 176 -45.16 7.43 30.80
C GLY A 176 -43.94 7.90 31.59
N LYS A 177 -43.96 9.16 32.09
CA LYS A 177 -42.93 9.65 33.00
C LYS A 177 -43.25 9.23 34.47
N ARG A 178 -42.21 9.12 35.28
CA ARG A 178 -42.35 8.80 36.72
C ARG A 178 -43.12 9.92 37.39
N ASN A 179 -44.11 9.50 38.21
CA ASN A 179 -44.92 10.45 38.96
C ASN A 179 -44.14 10.97 40.20
N PRO A 180 -43.81 12.28 40.28
CA PRO A 180 -43.11 12.85 41.42
C PRO A 180 -43.81 12.64 42.76
N ASP A 181 -45.17 12.58 42.78
CA ASP A 181 -45.98 12.40 44.00
C ASP A 181 -45.81 11.02 44.59
N ALA A 182 -45.46 10.02 43.79
CA ALA A 182 -45.21 8.65 44.25
C ALA A 182 -43.82 8.51 44.90
N ILE A 183 -42.93 9.49 44.79
CA ILE A 183 -41.57 9.41 45.37
C ILE A 183 -41.62 9.72 46.85
N ARG A 184 -41.23 8.76 47.68
CA ARG A 184 -41.18 8.87 49.16
C ARG A 184 -39.82 9.31 49.65
N GLY A 185 -38.77 9.08 48.91
CA GLY A 185 -37.41 9.44 49.24
C GLY A 185 -36.46 9.23 48.04
N VAL A 186 -35.21 9.58 48.22
CA VAL A 186 -34.14 9.41 47.24
C VAL A 186 -32.96 8.72 47.89
N MET A 187 -32.40 7.70 47.23
CA MET A 187 -31.08 7.19 47.54
C MET A 187 -30.06 7.95 46.72
N LEU A 188 -29.15 8.66 47.39
CA LEU A 188 -27.94 9.27 46.80
C LEU A 188 -26.78 8.34 47.08
N THR A 189 -26.16 7.86 46.01
CA THR A 189 -25.08 6.88 46.10
C THR A 189 -23.86 7.38 45.39
N SER A 190 -22.73 7.36 46.07
CA SER A 190 -21.42 7.67 45.51
C SER A 190 -20.54 6.45 45.64
N ILE A 191 -20.06 5.93 44.51
CA ILE A 191 -19.21 4.71 44.45
C ILE A 191 -17.85 5.03 43.89
N SER A 192 -16.79 4.35 44.39
CA SER A 192 -15.43 4.48 43.89
C SER A 192 -15.30 3.97 42.43
N ASN A 193 -14.49 4.66 41.64
CA ASN A 193 -14.10 4.18 40.33
C ASN A 193 -12.73 3.46 40.33
N ASP A 194 -12.09 3.28 41.49
CA ASP A 194 -10.75 2.69 41.62
C ASP A 194 -10.61 1.36 40.88
N SER A 195 -11.63 0.51 40.94
CA SER A 195 -11.64 -0.75 40.22
C SER A 195 -11.60 -0.59 38.70
N ILE A 196 -12.23 0.47 38.17
CA ILE A 196 -12.22 0.82 36.71
C ILE A 196 -10.84 1.33 36.34
N VAL A 197 -10.28 2.25 37.14
CA VAL A 197 -8.95 2.82 36.93
C VAL A 197 -7.89 1.73 36.95
N ASN A 198 -7.91 0.86 37.97
CA ASN A 198 -6.96 -0.26 38.06
C ASN A 198 -7.09 -1.24 36.89
N ALA A 199 -8.32 -1.58 36.49
CA ALA A 199 -8.54 -2.43 35.32
C ALA A 199 -8.02 -1.79 34.01
N LYS A 200 -8.24 -0.48 33.84
CA LYS A 200 -7.73 0.30 32.70
C LYS A 200 -6.20 0.29 32.67
N GLU A 201 -5.54 0.47 33.83
CA GLU A 201 -4.08 0.43 33.93
C GLU A 201 -3.52 -0.94 33.56
N VAL A 202 -4.11 -2.02 34.08
CA VAL A 202 -3.75 -3.40 33.74
C VAL A 202 -3.95 -3.67 32.25
N LEU A 203 -5.09 -3.23 31.70
CA LEU A 203 -5.39 -3.35 30.26
C LEU A 203 -4.36 -2.60 29.40
N ASN A 204 -4.07 -1.35 29.77
CA ASN A 204 -3.09 -0.53 29.05
C ASN A 204 -1.70 -1.15 29.08
N ARG A 205 -1.26 -1.67 30.22
CA ARG A 205 0.02 -2.38 30.34
C ARG A 205 0.09 -3.63 29.47
N LYS A 206 -0.96 -4.46 29.47
CA LYS A 206 -1.03 -5.65 28.62
C LYS A 206 -1.09 -5.29 27.14
N ALA A 207 -1.85 -4.27 26.78
CA ALA A 207 -1.94 -3.76 25.40
C ALA A 207 -0.58 -3.23 24.92
N TYR A 208 0.15 -2.51 25.78
CA TYR A 208 1.50 -2.01 25.44
C TYR A 208 2.49 -3.15 25.18
N ILE A 209 2.49 -4.19 26.01
CA ILE A 209 3.35 -5.37 25.80
C ILE A 209 3.03 -6.04 24.45
N LEU A 210 1.73 -6.22 24.17
CA LEU A 210 1.30 -6.80 22.90
C LEU A 210 1.71 -5.93 21.69
N GLU A 211 1.57 -4.61 21.81
CA GLU A 211 1.97 -3.65 20.79
C GLU A 211 3.47 -3.74 20.48
N VAL A 212 4.33 -3.84 21.51
CA VAL A 212 5.78 -4.02 21.33
C VAL A 212 6.10 -5.33 20.61
N ILE A 213 5.46 -6.43 20.99
CA ILE A 213 5.63 -7.72 20.33
C ILE A 213 5.22 -7.63 18.85
N MET A 214 4.05 -7.03 18.58
CA MET A 214 3.56 -6.84 17.21
C MET A 214 4.48 -5.93 16.39
N MET A 215 5.01 -4.87 17.00
CA MET A 215 5.96 -3.96 16.34
C MET A 215 7.23 -4.71 15.90
N VAL A 216 7.80 -5.54 16.78
CA VAL A 216 8.97 -6.37 16.44
C VAL A 216 8.66 -7.36 15.32
N ALA A 217 7.49 -8.02 15.38
CA ALA A 217 7.04 -8.96 14.35
C ALA A 217 6.85 -8.27 12.99
N ILE A 218 6.21 -7.09 12.96
CA ILE A 218 6.00 -6.30 11.74
C ILE A 218 7.35 -5.84 11.16
N LEU A 219 8.28 -5.40 12.01
CA LEU A 219 9.62 -5.00 11.59
C LEU A 219 10.37 -6.18 10.95
N ALA A 220 10.35 -7.35 11.59
CA ALA A 220 10.96 -8.56 11.04
C ALA A 220 10.33 -8.95 9.70
N LEU A 221 9.00 -8.95 9.62
CA LEU A 221 8.25 -9.23 8.40
C LEU A 221 8.59 -8.24 7.27
N ALA A 222 8.67 -6.94 7.58
CA ALA A 222 9.02 -5.91 6.62
C ALA A 222 10.43 -6.10 6.04
N ILE A 223 11.40 -6.51 6.87
CA ILE A 223 12.77 -6.82 6.44
C ILE A 223 12.78 -8.07 5.53
N ILE A 224 12.09 -9.13 5.92
CA ILE A 224 12.03 -10.38 5.17
C ILE A 224 11.37 -10.14 3.81
N LEU A 225 10.19 -9.52 3.81
CA LEU A 225 9.40 -9.26 2.61
C LEU A 225 10.13 -8.34 1.63
N SER A 226 10.73 -7.26 2.14
CA SER A 226 11.54 -6.33 1.35
C SER A 226 12.72 -7.03 0.66
N ARG A 227 13.40 -7.96 1.36
CA ARG A 227 14.51 -8.74 0.78
C ARG A 227 14.01 -9.78 -0.22
N ALA A 228 12.96 -10.52 0.12
CA ALA A 228 12.42 -11.58 -0.73
C ALA A 228 11.93 -11.02 -2.08
N LEU A 229 11.14 -9.94 -2.05
CA LEU A 229 10.56 -9.34 -3.26
C LEU A 229 11.58 -8.64 -4.16
N THR A 230 12.70 -8.12 -3.60
CA THR A 230 13.71 -7.41 -4.41
C THR A 230 14.84 -8.30 -4.91
N ARG A 231 15.01 -9.51 -4.37
CA ARG A 231 16.09 -10.44 -4.73
C ARG A 231 16.10 -10.82 -6.21
N PRO A 232 14.99 -11.15 -6.87
CA PRO A 232 14.96 -11.48 -8.29
C PRO A 232 15.40 -10.34 -9.19
N PHE A 233 14.99 -9.12 -8.90
CA PHE A 233 15.40 -7.94 -9.68
C PHE A 233 16.90 -7.70 -9.61
N ASN A 234 17.50 -7.91 -8.43
CA ASN A 234 18.96 -7.81 -8.29
C ASN A 234 19.69 -8.88 -9.11
N ARG A 235 19.16 -10.12 -9.19
CA ARG A 235 19.71 -11.18 -10.05
C ARG A 235 19.65 -10.81 -11.51
N VAL A 236 18.50 -10.29 -12.00
CA VAL A 236 18.38 -9.79 -13.38
C VAL A 236 19.42 -8.72 -13.67
N THR A 237 19.56 -7.74 -12.77
CA THR A 237 20.55 -6.65 -12.94
C THR A 237 21.98 -7.17 -12.97
N GLN A 238 22.32 -8.12 -12.10
CA GLN A 238 23.65 -8.73 -12.09
C GLN A 238 23.93 -9.52 -13.38
N ALA A 239 22.94 -10.30 -13.85
CA ALA A 239 23.06 -11.05 -15.08
C ALA A 239 23.25 -10.15 -16.31
N ILE A 240 22.49 -9.03 -16.39
CA ILE A 240 22.66 -8.01 -17.45
C ILE A 240 24.07 -7.37 -17.39
N ASN A 241 24.57 -7.05 -16.21
CA ASN A 241 25.89 -6.47 -16.05
C ASN A 241 27.00 -7.46 -16.43
N ALA A 242 26.85 -8.76 -16.15
CA ALA A 242 27.81 -9.79 -16.54
C ALA A 242 27.94 -9.88 -18.06
N VAL A 243 26.83 -9.77 -18.80
CA VAL A 243 26.86 -9.72 -20.27
C VAL A 243 27.57 -8.46 -20.77
N LYS A 244 27.35 -7.31 -20.15
CA LYS A 244 28.01 -6.04 -20.52
C LYS A 244 29.54 -6.13 -20.38
N GLU A 245 30.03 -6.88 -19.39
CA GLU A 245 31.46 -7.07 -19.14
C GLU A 245 32.10 -8.16 -20.02
N GLY A 246 31.31 -8.80 -20.89
CA GLY A 246 31.79 -9.81 -21.83
C GLY A 246 31.99 -11.20 -21.22
N PHE A 247 31.50 -11.43 -20.00
CA PHE A 247 31.73 -12.66 -19.24
C PHE A 247 30.78 -13.83 -19.56
N SER A 248 29.73 -13.65 -20.38
CA SER A 248 28.86 -14.79 -20.72
C SER A 248 28.28 -14.72 -22.13
N ASP A 249 28.51 -15.81 -22.86
CA ASP A 249 27.82 -16.15 -24.12
C ASP A 249 26.49 -16.90 -23.82
N GLU A 250 26.15 -17.09 -22.54
CA GLU A 250 25.01 -17.86 -22.09
C GLU A 250 23.74 -17.04 -21.99
N THR A 251 22.62 -17.68 -22.28
CA THR A 251 21.29 -17.10 -22.08
C THR A 251 21.04 -16.85 -20.60
N ILE A 252 20.59 -15.64 -20.26
CA ILE A 252 20.20 -15.32 -18.90
C ILE A 252 18.94 -16.11 -18.53
N SER A 253 18.91 -16.70 -17.32
CA SER A 253 17.74 -17.38 -16.77
C SER A 253 17.52 -16.95 -15.32
N VAL A 254 16.35 -16.37 -15.02
CA VAL A 254 15.93 -15.98 -13.66
C VAL A 254 14.46 -16.39 -13.49
N PRO A 255 14.19 -17.66 -13.11
CA PRO A 255 12.84 -18.22 -13.08
C PRO A 255 12.07 -17.90 -11.80
N ASP A 256 12.30 -16.74 -11.15
CA ASP A 256 11.71 -16.44 -9.84
C ASP A 256 10.26 -15.91 -9.96
N TYR A 257 10.00 -14.96 -10.88
CA TYR A 257 8.67 -14.35 -11.11
C TYR A 257 8.37 -14.28 -12.60
N VAL A 258 7.09 -14.36 -12.96
CA VAL A 258 6.62 -14.24 -14.36
C VAL A 258 7.10 -12.95 -15.00
N GLU A 259 7.05 -11.83 -14.24
CA GLU A 259 7.50 -10.53 -14.70
C GLU A 259 9.01 -10.48 -14.98
N THR A 260 9.81 -11.15 -14.16
CA THR A 260 11.27 -11.23 -14.38
C THR A 260 11.60 -12.14 -15.54
N VAL A 261 10.86 -13.22 -15.76
CA VAL A 261 10.99 -14.10 -16.94
C VAL A 261 10.73 -13.31 -18.23
N HIS A 262 9.65 -12.54 -18.31
CA HIS A 262 9.35 -11.72 -19.49
C HIS A 262 10.44 -10.69 -19.80
N ILE A 263 10.99 -10.04 -18.76
CA ILE A 263 12.11 -9.08 -18.92
C ILE A 263 13.34 -9.80 -19.46
N VAL A 264 13.68 -10.96 -18.90
CA VAL A 264 14.83 -11.77 -19.31
C VAL A 264 14.68 -12.29 -20.74
N ASP A 265 13.49 -12.77 -21.11
CA ASP A 265 13.20 -13.23 -22.47
C ASP A 265 13.35 -12.10 -23.51
N ALA A 266 12.80 -10.93 -23.21
CA ALA A 266 12.96 -9.76 -24.08
C ALA A 266 14.45 -9.37 -24.23
N PHE A 267 15.19 -9.42 -23.13
CA PHE A 267 16.63 -9.13 -23.16
C PHE A 267 17.42 -10.19 -23.93
N ASN A 268 17.13 -11.47 -23.75
CA ASN A 268 17.75 -12.57 -24.53
C ASN A 268 17.47 -12.45 -26.03
N GLN A 269 16.26 -12.02 -26.41
CA GLN A 269 15.95 -11.72 -27.82
C GLN A 269 16.79 -10.57 -28.36
N LEU A 270 17.01 -9.51 -27.59
CA LEU A 270 17.88 -8.40 -27.98
C LEU A 270 19.33 -8.86 -28.13
N LEU A 271 19.85 -9.66 -27.20
CA LEU A 271 21.18 -10.24 -27.28
C LEU A 271 21.37 -11.08 -28.55
N LYS A 272 20.39 -11.96 -28.84
CA LYS A 272 20.40 -12.78 -30.04
C LYS A 272 20.43 -11.93 -31.33
N ARG A 273 19.68 -10.85 -31.38
CA ARG A 273 19.71 -9.92 -32.52
C ARG A 273 21.05 -9.18 -32.61
N MET A 274 21.61 -8.72 -31.49
CA MET A 274 22.93 -8.08 -31.48
C MET A 274 24.03 -9.03 -31.96
N LYS A 275 24.03 -10.27 -31.49
CA LYS A 275 25.00 -11.29 -31.93
C LYS A 275 24.88 -11.57 -33.42
N ALA A 276 23.66 -11.75 -33.93
CA ALA A 276 23.44 -11.93 -35.36
C ALA A 276 23.91 -10.73 -36.21
N LEU A 277 23.75 -9.52 -35.70
CA LEU A 277 24.27 -8.32 -36.38
C LEU A 277 25.80 -8.24 -36.36
N ASP A 278 26.41 -8.61 -35.22
CA ASP A 278 27.88 -8.60 -35.12
C ASP A 278 28.52 -9.69 -35.99
N ASP A 279 27.95 -10.90 -35.99
CA ASP A 279 28.35 -12.01 -36.86
C ASP A 279 28.24 -11.59 -38.35
N SER A 280 27.10 -11.00 -38.75
CA SER A 280 26.90 -10.50 -40.10
C SER A 280 27.90 -9.38 -40.47
N ARG A 281 28.21 -8.51 -39.53
CA ARG A 281 29.23 -7.45 -39.74
C ARG A 281 30.63 -8.03 -39.89
N GLN A 282 30.99 -9.04 -39.09
CA GLN A 282 32.30 -9.71 -39.23
C GLN A 282 32.42 -10.42 -40.56
N GLU A 283 31.37 -11.17 -40.94
CA GLU A 283 31.30 -11.87 -42.23
C GLU A 283 31.40 -10.87 -43.39
N PHE A 284 30.69 -9.74 -43.34
CA PHE A 284 30.79 -8.68 -44.33
C PHE A 284 32.21 -8.15 -44.47
N VAL A 285 32.87 -7.81 -43.34
CA VAL A 285 34.27 -7.32 -43.37
C VAL A 285 35.24 -8.34 -43.93
N ALA A 286 35.06 -9.63 -43.56
CA ALA A 286 35.90 -10.72 -44.08
C ALA A 286 35.73 -10.90 -45.59
N ASN A 287 34.48 -10.91 -46.08
CA ASN A 287 34.16 -11.05 -47.50
C ASN A 287 34.68 -9.86 -48.30
N VAL A 288 34.46 -8.62 -47.84
CA VAL A 288 35.01 -7.41 -48.49
C VAL A 288 36.54 -7.46 -48.58
N SER A 289 37.18 -7.85 -47.46
CA SER A 289 38.65 -7.97 -47.43
C SER A 289 39.18 -9.01 -48.44
N HIS A 290 38.47 -10.12 -48.58
CA HIS A 290 38.85 -11.19 -49.53
C HIS A 290 38.64 -10.75 -50.99
N GLU A 291 37.48 -10.12 -51.30
CA GLU A 291 37.13 -9.68 -52.65
C GLU A 291 38.03 -8.53 -53.15
N LEU A 292 38.53 -7.68 -52.26
CA LEU A 292 39.48 -6.64 -52.59
C LEU A 292 40.92 -7.15 -52.69
N LYS A 293 41.31 -8.16 -51.89
CA LYS A 293 42.68 -8.68 -51.91
C LYS A 293 43.03 -9.37 -53.20
N THR A 294 42.08 -10.05 -53.83
CA THR A 294 42.32 -10.78 -55.10
C THR A 294 42.74 -9.89 -56.22
N PRO A 295 42.01 -8.87 -56.67
CA PRO A 295 42.43 -7.96 -57.75
C PRO A 295 43.71 -7.20 -57.42
N MET A 296 43.89 -6.73 -56.16
CA MET A 296 45.13 -6.09 -55.72
C MET A 296 46.35 -7.02 -55.89
N THR A 297 46.18 -8.33 -55.57
CA THR A 297 47.27 -9.30 -55.76
C THR A 297 47.57 -9.54 -57.21
N SER A 298 46.57 -9.59 -58.08
CA SER A 298 46.71 -9.70 -59.53
C SER A 298 47.48 -8.51 -60.09
N ILE A 299 47.05 -7.30 -59.74
CA ILE A 299 47.75 -6.06 -60.22
C ILE A 299 49.19 -6.07 -59.73
N LYS A 300 49.42 -6.48 -58.44
CA LYS A 300 50.81 -6.55 -57.95
C LYS A 300 51.68 -7.54 -58.71
N VAL A 301 51.19 -8.73 -58.98
CA VAL A 301 51.89 -9.78 -59.71
C VAL A 301 52.24 -9.32 -61.18
N LEU A 302 51.23 -8.74 -61.82
CA LEU A 302 51.44 -8.19 -63.17
C LEU A 302 52.48 -7.06 -63.16
N SER A 303 52.39 -6.15 -62.20
CA SER A 303 53.38 -5.01 -62.07
C SER A 303 54.77 -5.53 -61.71
N ASP A 304 54.90 -6.47 -60.75
CA ASP A 304 56.17 -7.05 -60.34
C ASP A 304 56.79 -7.85 -61.49
N SER A 305 55.98 -8.55 -62.33
CA SER A 305 56.45 -9.23 -63.51
C SER A 305 56.98 -8.27 -64.62
N LEU A 306 56.32 -7.12 -64.75
CA LEU A 306 56.77 -6.09 -65.72
C LEU A 306 58.06 -5.43 -65.23
N LEU A 307 58.23 -5.19 -63.98
CA LEU A 307 59.40 -4.56 -63.34
C LEU A 307 60.64 -5.46 -63.36
N ALA A 308 60.44 -6.79 -63.35
CA ALA A 308 61.49 -7.82 -63.32
C ALA A 308 62.20 -7.99 -64.72
N GLN A 309 61.67 -7.42 -65.79
CA GLN A 309 62.19 -7.59 -67.14
C GLN A 309 62.96 -6.35 -67.57
N GLU A 310 64.21 -6.47 -67.99
CA GLU A 310 65.07 -5.36 -68.42
C GLU A 310 64.71 -4.81 -69.79
N ASN A 311 64.12 -5.64 -70.72
CA ASN A 311 63.73 -5.20 -72.10
C ASN A 311 62.36 -5.83 -72.45
N VAL A 312 61.28 -5.13 -72.12
CA VAL A 312 59.92 -5.53 -72.43
C VAL A 312 59.51 -5.07 -73.80
N PRO A 313 59.11 -5.98 -74.75
CA PRO A 313 58.56 -5.56 -76.07
C PRO A 313 57.34 -4.67 -75.88
N ALA A 314 57.17 -3.69 -76.77
CA ALA A 314 56.07 -2.71 -76.62
C ALA A 314 54.64 -3.33 -76.61
N GLU A 315 54.46 -4.40 -77.35
CA GLU A 315 53.24 -5.17 -77.44
C GLU A 315 52.92 -5.83 -76.06
N LEU A 316 53.91 -6.46 -75.45
CA LEU A 316 53.79 -7.14 -74.19
C LEU A 316 53.56 -6.12 -73.03
N TYR A 317 54.24 -4.97 -73.07
CA TYR A 317 54.02 -3.87 -72.16
C TYR A 317 52.55 -3.38 -72.18
N ARG A 318 52.03 -3.22 -73.45
CA ARG A 318 50.63 -2.80 -73.61
C ARG A 318 49.65 -3.83 -73.06
N GLU A 319 49.86 -5.11 -73.33
CA GLU A 319 49.02 -6.19 -72.80
C GLU A 319 48.97 -6.21 -71.25
N PHE A 320 50.13 -6.13 -70.57
CA PHE A 320 50.16 -6.06 -69.09
C PHE A 320 49.47 -4.81 -68.56
N MET A 321 49.61 -3.64 -69.24
CA MET A 321 48.96 -2.39 -68.85
C MET A 321 47.44 -2.47 -69.10
N GLU A 322 46.97 -3.14 -70.13
CA GLU A 322 45.56 -3.40 -70.40
C GLU A 322 44.95 -4.34 -69.34
N ASP A 323 45.68 -5.39 -68.94
CA ASP A 323 45.23 -6.30 -67.83
C ASP A 323 45.20 -5.58 -66.53
N ILE A 324 46.19 -4.76 -66.16
CA ILE A 324 46.18 -3.92 -64.95
C ILE A 324 44.99 -2.96 -64.94
N ALA A 325 44.73 -2.32 -66.06
CA ALA A 325 43.60 -1.38 -66.20
C ALA A 325 42.25 -2.10 -66.03
N SER A 326 42.12 -3.29 -66.62
CA SER A 326 40.94 -4.13 -66.49
C SER A 326 40.68 -4.53 -65.02
N GLU A 327 41.78 -4.88 -64.29
CA GLU A 327 41.65 -5.27 -62.90
C GLU A 327 41.32 -4.10 -61.95
N ILE A 328 41.82 -2.87 -62.30
CA ILE A 328 41.42 -1.62 -61.59
C ILE A 328 39.94 -1.29 -61.84
N ASP A 329 39.47 -1.46 -63.10
CA ASP A 329 38.03 -1.28 -63.40
C ASP A 329 37.13 -2.27 -62.62
N ARG A 330 37.58 -3.52 -62.49
CA ARG A 330 36.91 -4.53 -61.70
C ARG A 330 36.86 -4.14 -60.22
N GLU A 331 37.97 -3.69 -59.64
CA GLU A 331 38.02 -3.21 -58.24
C GLU A 331 37.07 -2.05 -58.00
N ASN A 332 37.03 -1.05 -58.92
CA ASN A 332 36.12 0.08 -58.87
C ASN A 332 34.64 -0.37 -58.91
N GLN A 333 34.33 -1.41 -59.71
CA GLN A 333 32.98 -1.98 -59.74
C GLN A 333 32.60 -2.63 -58.38
N ILE A 334 33.51 -3.41 -57.79
CA ILE A 334 33.30 -4.02 -56.47
C ILE A 334 33.04 -2.94 -55.41
N ILE A 335 33.82 -1.87 -55.39
CA ILE A 335 33.65 -0.75 -54.46
C ILE A 335 32.29 -0.08 -54.71
N THR A 336 31.88 0.11 -55.94
CA THR A 336 30.59 0.73 -56.29
C THR A 336 29.42 -0.14 -55.81
N ASP A 337 29.49 -1.45 -55.99
CA ASP A 337 28.49 -2.42 -55.57
C ASP A 337 28.39 -2.48 -54.03
N LEU A 338 29.53 -2.46 -53.33
CA LEU A 338 29.57 -2.38 -51.86
C LEU A 338 28.93 -1.08 -51.33
N LEU A 339 29.23 0.07 -51.96
CA LEU A 339 28.61 1.33 -51.59
C LEU A 339 27.10 1.36 -51.85
N ALA A 340 26.64 0.69 -52.91
CA ALA A 340 25.23 0.53 -53.21
C ALA A 340 24.54 -0.34 -52.12
N LEU A 341 25.16 -1.44 -51.69
CA LEU A 341 24.69 -2.33 -50.63
C LEU A 341 24.54 -1.56 -49.30
N VAL A 342 25.55 -0.82 -48.87
CA VAL A 342 25.51 0.01 -47.64
C VAL A 342 24.43 1.08 -47.68
N LYS A 343 24.20 1.67 -48.88
CA LYS A 343 23.12 2.66 -49.07
C LYS A 343 21.74 2.03 -49.05
N MET A 344 21.59 0.80 -49.55
CA MET A 344 20.34 0.07 -49.53
C MET A 344 19.93 -0.29 -48.08
N ASP A 345 20.89 -0.71 -47.28
CA ASP A 345 20.63 -1.06 -45.85
C ASP A 345 20.07 0.14 -45.04
N LYS A 346 20.55 1.36 -45.37
CA LYS A 346 19.99 2.59 -44.74
C LYS A 346 18.62 3.01 -45.27
N LYS A 347 18.25 2.59 -46.51
CA LYS A 347 16.99 2.98 -47.16
C LYS A 347 15.83 2.02 -46.92
N VAL A 348 16.04 0.87 -46.29
CA VAL A 348 14.97 -0.09 -45.99
C VAL A 348 13.87 0.54 -45.11
N GLN A 349 14.21 1.59 -44.34
CA GLN A 349 13.23 2.31 -43.53
C GLN A 349 12.34 3.30 -44.30
N ASP A 350 12.70 3.67 -45.56
CA ASP A 350 12.00 4.66 -46.41
C ASP A 350 11.40 4.02 -47.69
N LEU A 351 11.17 2.71 -47.69
CA LEU A 351 10.53 2.03 -48.82
C LEU A 351 9.06 2.45 -48.92
N ASN A 352 8.73 3.25 -49.94
CA ASN A 352 7.36 3.56 -50.30
C ASN A 352 6.78 2.38 -51.10
N ILE A 353 6.18 1.42 -50.35
CA ILE A 353 5.56 0.23 -50.97
C ILE A 353 4.22 0.67 -51.53
N VAL A 354 4.11 0.73 -52.84
CA VAL A 354 2.87 1.03 -53.55
C VAL A 354 2.51 -0.12 -54.47
N SER A 355 1.23 -0.31 -54.67
CA SER A 355 0.73 -1.30 -55.64
C SER A 355 0.99 -0.75 -57.08
N LEU A 356 1.76 -1.49 -57.85
CA LEU A 356 2.11 -1.13 -59.25
C LEU A 356 1.69 -2.27 -60.15
N ASN A 357 1.19 -1.89 -61.35
CA ASN A 357 0.99 -2.85 -62.43
C ASN A 357 2.33 -3.27 -63.02
N ILE A 358 2.65 -4.56 -62.95
CA ILE A 358 3.93 -5.13 -63.42
C ILE A 358 4.13 -4.90 -64.93
N ASN A 359 3.06 -4.96 -65.73
CA ASN A 359 3.15 -4.76 -67.17
C ASN A 359 3.57 -3.32 -67.50
N ASP A 360 2.98 -2.33 -66.80
CA ASP A 360 3.33 -0.91 -67.00
C ASP A 360 4.78 -0.63 -66.57
N LEU A 361 5.22 -1.23 -65.45
CA LEU A 361 6.61 -1.13 -65.00
C LEU A 361 7.59 -1.77 -66.00
N THR A 362 7.24 -2.95 -66.53
CA THR A 362 8.04 -3.66 -67.50
C THR A 362 8.15 -2.87 -68.79
N GLU A 363 7.06 -2.28 -69.28
CA GLU A 363 7.08 -1.43 -70.47
C GLU A 363 7.94 -0.16 -70.26
N LEU A 364 7.89 0.42 -69.08
CA LEU A 364 8.75 1.57 -68.74
C LEU A 364 10.26 1.21 -68.76
N ILE A 365 10.62 0.04 -68.25
CA ILE A 365 11.99 -0.48 -68.27
C ILE A 365 12.42 -0.80 -69.69
N LEU A 366 11.60 -1.49 -70.46
CA LEU A 366 11.89 -1.81 -71.87
C LEU A 366 12.05 -0.59 -72.75
N LYS A 367 11.31 0.48 -72.47
CA LYS A 367 11.48 1.76 -73.15
C LYS A 367 12.90 2.33 -72.99
N ARG A 368 13.55 2.08 -71.86
CA ARG A 368 14.93 2.46 -71.57
C ARG A 368 15.96 1.51 -72.18
N LEU A 369 15.65 0.23 -72.30
CA LEU A 369 16.54 -0.81 -72.84
C LEU A 369 16.53 -0.87 -74.38
N ARG A 370 15.42 -0.56 -75.07
CA ARG A 370 15.27 -0.60 -76.53
C ARG A 370 16.38 0.19 -77.29
N PRO A 371 16.86 1.39 -76.87
CA PRO A 371 17.95 2.07 -77.54
C PRO A 371 19.27 1.33 -77.43
N ILE A 372 19.49 0.62 -76.29
CA ILE A 372 20.72 -0.17 -76.10
C ILE A 372 20.70 -1.46 -76.93
N ALA A 373 19.56 -2.12 -76.99
CA ALA A 373 19.31 -3.32 -77.74
C ALA A 373 19.49 -3.02 -79.32
N ARG A 374 18.91 -1.90 -79.74
CA ARG A 374 19.08 -1.46 -81.18
C ARG A 374 20.54 -1.20 -81.59
N LYS A 375 21.40 -0.72 -80.67
CA LYS A 375 22.83 -0.60 -80.94
C LYS A 375 23.56 -1.93 -81.16
N LYS A 376 22.93 -3.04 -80.74
CA LYS A 376 23.49 -4.39 -80.92
C LYS A 376 22.66 -5.25 -81.86
N ASP A 377 21.79 -4.64 -82.72
CA ASP A 377 20.90 -5.29 -83.67
C ASP A 377 19.99 -6.36 -83.01
N VAL A 378 19.54 -6.12 -81.73
CA VAL A 378 18.66 -7.01 -81.04
C VAL A 378 17.26 -6.36 -80.93
N GLU A 379 16.21 -7.05 -81.36
CA GLU A 379 14.84 -6.63 -81.19
C GLU A 379 14.28 -7.16 -79.88
N VAL A 380 13.70 -6.29 -79.00
CA VAL A 380 13.10 -6.65 -77.75
C VAL A 380 11.59 -6.54 -77.86
N VAL A 381 10.91 -7.69 -77.82
CA VAL A 381 9.45 -7.83 -77.90
C VAL A 381 8.93 -8.15 -76.51
N PHE A 382 7.86 -7.46 -76.06
CA PHE A 382 7.16 -7.74 -74.79
C PHE A 382 5.77 -8.25 -75.10
N GLU A 383 5.49 -9.47 -74.73
CA GLU A 383 4.16 -10.08 -74.85
C GLU A 383 3.61 -10.41 -73.45
N SER A 384 2.50 -9.79 -73.09
CA SER A 384 1.80 -10.07 -71.83
C SER A 384 0.37 -10.56 -72.14
N VAL A 385 0.04 -11.74 -71.62
CA VAL A 385 -1.27 -12.41 -71.84
C VAL A 385 -2.32 -11.95 -70.86
N ARG A 386 -1.95 -11.35 -69.70
CA ARG A 386 -2.84 -10.83 -68.67
C ARG A 386 -2.24 -9.60 -68.00
N PRO A 387 -3.08 -8.59 -67.61
CA PRO A 387 -2.65 -7.53 -66.72
C PRO A 387 -2.40 -8.14 -65.32
N VAL A 388 -1.20 -7.94 -64.77
CA VAL A 388 -0.80 -8.41 -63.45
C VAL A 388 -0.39 -7.20 -62.59
#